data_9a4aa009bf2fca55bb913a71fd68b2bb
#
_entry.id   9a4aa009bf2fca55bb913a71fd68b2bb
#
_cell.length_a   1.000
_cell.length_b   1.000
_cell.length_c   1.000
_cell.angle_alpha   90.00
_cell.angle_beta   90.00
_cell.angle_gamma   90.00
#
_symmetry.space_group_name_H-M   'P 1'
#
loop_
_entity.id
_entity.type
_entity.pdbx_description
1 polymer ?
#
loop_
_entity_poly.entity_id
_entity_poly.type
_entity_poly.pdbx_seq_one_letter_code
_entity_poly.pdbx_strand_id
1 'polypeptide(L)'
;FVNKGLGKLVDLVSPGVLEYIVNKRNTVLISAKTTLRERWQEVPEEMGRTGAREMFLATLDTSISSDVLNTLYEANIQVTTTKNIKETYYSDNERVLTFEKLVEICLDNVSHWKNFNYTVEQNEQMIELITKQIEKHQNHKFVEEYYDERLKNIKK
;
A
#
# COMPACT_ATOMS: atom_id res chain seq x y z
N PHE A 1 -1.42 -7.57 -1.32
CA PHE A 1 -0.67 -8.82 -1.31
C PHE A 1 0.15 -8.93 -2.58
N VAL A 2 1.40 -9.24 -2.44
CA VAL A 2 2.43 -8.82 -3.35
C VAL A 2 3.10 -10.00 -4.05
N ASN A 3 3.29 -9.89 -5.36
CA ASN A 3 3.94 -10.88 -6.22
C ASN A 3 5.46 -10.97 -5.92
N LYS A 4 6.13 -12.05 -6.36
CA LYS A 4 7.54 -12.38 -6.06
C LYS A 4 8.55 -11.21 -6.20
N GLY A 5 8.28 -10.21 -7.04
CA GLY A 5 9.14 -9.03 -7.21
C GLY A 5 8.86 -7.92 -6.17
N LEU A 6 7.60 -7.65 -5.87
CA LEU A 6 7.15 -6.62 -4.94
C LEU A 6 7.07 -7.14 -3.48
N GLY A 7 6.80 -8.43 -3.25
CA GLY A 7 6.55 -9.04 -1.95
C GLY A 7 7.72 -9.04 -0.97
N LYS A 8 8.85 -8.54 -1.41
CA LYS A 8 10.02 -8.28 -0.55
C LYS A 8 10.22 -6.77 -0.28
N LEU A 9 9.44 -5.91 -0.94
CA LEU A 9 9.65 -4.47 -0.91
C LEU A 9 8.51 -3.71 -0.24
N VAL A 10 7.28 -4.24 -0.31
CA VAL A 10 6.10 -3.62 0.31
C VAL A 10 5.14 -4.67 0.83
N ASP A 11 4.37 -4.33 1.84
CA ASP A 11 3.41 -5.24 2.46
C ASP A 11 2.04 -5.19 1.78
N LEU A 12 1.65 -4.02 1.29
CA LEU A 12 0.36 -3.79 0.64
C LEU A 12 0.52 -2.91 -0.60
N VAL A 13 -0.41 -3.08 -1.55
CA VAL A 13 -0.56 -2.21 -2.72
C VAL A 13 -2.05 -1.98 -2.99
N SER A 14 -2.45 -0.74 -3.24
CA SER A 14 -3.81 -0.35 -3.61
C SER A 14 -3.81 0.29 -5.01
N PRO A 15 -4.77 -0.06 -5.89
CA PRO A 15 -5.84 -1.05 -5.71
C PRO A 15 -5.34 -2.49 -5.79
N GLY A 16 -4.24 -2.78 -6.48
CA GLY A 16 -3.72 -4.13 -6.59
C GLY A 16 -2.42 -4.24 -7.36
N VAL A 17 -1.88 -5.46 -7.43
CA VAL A 17 -0.59 -5.74 -8.08
C VAL A 17 -0.65 -5.53 -9.59
N LEU A 18 -1.78 -5.86 -10.23
CA LEU A 18 -1.92 -5.66 -11.68
C LEU A 18 -1.89 -4.18 -12.02
N GLU A 19 -2.63 -3.35 -11.27
CA GLU A 19 -2.63 -1.92 -11.45
C GLU A 19 -1.22 -1.33 -11.29
N TYR A 20 -0.44 -1.85 -10.35
CA TYR A 20 0.96 -1.48 -10.21
C TYR A 20 1.79 -1.88 -11.44
N ILE A 21 1.59 -3.05 -12.01
CA ILE A 21 2.29 -3.50 -13.23
C ILE A 21 1.91 -2.61 -14.42
N VAL A 22 0.64 -2.26 -14.54
CA VAL A 22 0.11 -1.43 -15.63
C VAL A 22 0.57 0.02 -15.51
N ASN A 23 0.42 0.62 -14.33
CA ASN A 23 0.83 1.99 -14.04
C ASN A 23 1.16 2.21 -12.57
N LYS A 24 2.39 1.93 -12.19
CA LYS A 24 2.88 2.06 -10.82
C LYS A 24 2.75 3.45 -10.21
N ARG A 25 2.62 4.51 -11.04
CA ARG A 25 2.45 5.89 -10.56
C ARG A 25 1.04 6.19 -10.06
N ASN A 26 0.07 5.36 -10.46
CA ASN A 26 -1.33 5.46 -10.04
C ASN A 26 -1.67 4.37 -9.02
N THR A 27 -0.72 3.97 -8.19
CA THR A 27 -0.93 3.01 -7.12
C THR A 27 -0.33 3.51 -5.82
N VAL A 28 -0.93 3.10 -4.71
CA VAL A 28 -0.47 3.41 -3.36
C VAL A 28 0.28 2.20 -2.82
N LEU A 29 1.54 2.39 -2.48
CA LEU A 29 2.38 1.36 -1.87
C LEU A 29 2.49 1.61 -0.36
N ILE A 30 2.38 0.54 0.43
CA ILE A 30 2.41 0.61 1.88
C ILE A 30 3.40 -0.42 2.41
N SER A 31 4.40 0.05 3.16
CA SER A 31 5.27 -0.77 4.01
C SER A 31 4.75 -0.68 5.44
N ALA A 32 4.68 -1.80 6.16
CA ALA A 32 4.16 -1.86 7.52
C ALA A 32 5.25 -2.32 8.49
N LYS A 33 5.58 -1.48 9.47
CA LYS A 33 6.58 -1.79 10.48
C LYS A 33 6.05 -1.35 11.85
N THR A 34 5.76 -2.29 12.74
CA THR A 34 5.21 -1.98 14.08
C THR A 34 6.08 -0.98 14.83
N THR A 35 7.41 -1.18 14.81
CA THR A 35 8.42 -0.26 15.34
C THR A 35 9.51 -0.06 14.32
N LEU A 36 10.05 1.15 14.24
CA LEU A 36 11.07 1.50 13.24
C LEU A 36 12.48 1.22 13.73
N ARG A 37 12.84 1.76 14.91
CA ARG A 37 14.23 1.77 15.38
C ARG A 37 15.18 2.14 14.22
N GLU A 38 16.25 1.36 14.00
CA GLU A 38 17.17 1.50 12.87
C GLU A 38 16.58 1.03 11.51
N ARG A 39 15.46 0.30 11.52
CA ARG A 39 14.84 -0.26 10.29
C ARG A 39 14.23 0.78 9.36
N TRP A 40 14.10 2.02 9.80
CA TRP A 40 13.67 3.11 8.92
C TRP A 40 14.63 3.33 7.75
N GLN A 41 15.91 2.97 7.89
CA GLN A 41 16.93 3.10 6.85
C GLN A 41 16.69 2.17 5.64
N GLU A 42 15.97 1.06 5.85
CA GLU A 42 15.61 0.12 4.78
C GLU A 42 14.54 0.69 3.84
N VAL A 43 13.66 1.55 4.35
CA VAL A 43 12.47 2.01 3.62
C VAL A 43 12.80 2.86 2.39
N PRO A 44 13.75 3.80 2.40
CA PRO A 44 14.18 4.52 1.21
C PRO A 44 14.75 3.60 0.11
N GLU A 45 15.47 2.53 0.49
CA GLU A 45 15.98 1.53 -0.45
C GLU A 45 14.83 0.71 -1.05
N GLU A 46 13.87 0.28 -0.22
CA GLU A 46 12.63 -0.38 -0.67
C GLU A 46 11.89 0.50 -1.67
N MET A 47 11.69 1.77 -1.33
CA MET A 47 11.05 2.76 -2.21
C MET A 47 11.77 2.91 -3.55
N GLY A 48 13.10 3.07 -3.53
CA GLY A 48 13.91 3.21 -4.75
C GLY A 48 13.78 2.01 -5.69
N ARG A 49 13.67 0.80 -5.16
CA ARG A 49 13.50 -0.43 -5.95
C ARG A 49 12.13 -0.57 -6.57
N THR A 50 11.08 0.03 -5.99
CA THR A 50 9.74 -0.05 -6.56
C THR A 50 9.58 0.82 -7.81
N GLY A 51 10.34 1.90 -7.91
CA GLY A 51 10.17 2.94 -8.91
C GLY A 51 8.80 3.62 -8.84
N ALA A 52 8.10 3.52 -7.72
CA ALA A 52 6.88 4.26 -7.45
C ALA A 52 7.19 5.74 -7.19
N ARG A 53 6.16 6.56 -7.18
CA ARG A 53 6.29 8.00 -6.94
C ARG A 53 6.44 8.32 -5.45
N GLU A 54 5.72 7.59 -4.63
CA GLU A 54 5.72 7.72 -3.18
C GLU A 54 5.38 6.38 -2.52
N MET A 55 5.70 6.26 -1.24
CA MET A 55 5.36 5.10 -0.41
C MET A 55 4.82 5.57 0.93
N PHE A 56 3.89 4.82 1.49
CA PHE A 56 3.39 5.05 2.84
C PHE A 56 4.02 4.05 3.80
N LEU A 57 4.53 4.56 4.92
CA LEU A 57 5.07 3.75 6.00
C LEU A 57 4.06 3.73 7.15
N ALA A 58 3.33 2.62 7.28
CA ALA A 58 2.38 2.39 8.35
C ALA A 58 3.11 1.88 9.60
N THR A 59 3.00 2.59 10.72
CA THR A 59 3.72 2.22 11.95
C THR A 59 2.92 2.55 13.22
N LEU A 60 3.25 1.84 14.29
CA LEU A 60 2.77 2.12 15.65
C LEU A 60 3.88 2.73 16.54
N ASP A 61 5.01 3.10 15.95
CA ASP A 61 6.13 3.69 16.69
C ASP A 61 5.75 5.08 17.23
N THR A 62 6.06 5.32 18.50
CA THR A 62 5.78 6.57 19.23
C THR A 62 7.01 7.42 19.43
N SER A 63 8.17 6.99 18.93
CA SER A 63 9.47 7.59 19.24
C SER A 63 10.32 7.94 18.02
N ILE A 64 9.70 8.19 16.87
CA ILE A 64 10.40 8.58 15.64
C ILE A 64 10.86 10.03 15.79
N SER A 65 12.17 10.27 15.69
CA SER A 65 12.72 11.61 15.78
C SER A 65 12.33 12.47 14.57
N SER A 66 12.32 13.80 14.78
CA SER A 66 12.05 14.76 13.71
C SER A 66 13.01 14.62 12.52
N ASP A 67 14.29 14.30 12.77
CA ASP A 67 15.28 14.11 11.71
C ASP A 67 14.96 12.88 10.86
N VAL A 68 14.52 11.77 11.48
CA VAL A 68 14.09 10.58 10.76
C VAL A 68 12.81 10.87 9.95
N LEU A 69 11.83 11.56 10.52
CA LEU A 69 10.63 11.98 9.80
C LEU A 69 10.95 12.86 8.60
N ASN A 70 11.89 13.79 8.74
CA ASN A 70 12.35 14.63 7.65
C ASN A 70 13.03 13.82 6.55
N THR A 71 13.95 12.92 6.92
CA THR A 71 14.66 12.05 5.97
C THR A 71 13.70 11.18 5.17
N LEU A 72 12.71 10.58 5.82
CA LEU A 72 11.68 9.78 5.14
C LEU A 72 10.84 10.65 4.19
N TYR A 73 10.43 11.82 4.63
CA TYR A 73 9.65 12.74 3.81
C TYR A 73 10.41 13.19 2.55
N GLU A 74 11.70 13.53 2.67
CA GLU A 74 12.57 13.88 1.53
C GLU A 74 12.75 12.72 0.55
N ALA A 75 12.66 11.48 1.04
CA ALA A 75 12.66 10.28 0.21
C ALA A 75 11.28 9.93 -0.39
N ASN A 76 10.29 10.83 -0.32
CA ASN A 76 8.89 10.60 -0.72
C ASN A 76 8.23 9.42 0.03
N ILE A 77 8.56 9.27 1.31
CA ILE A 77 7.95 8.28 2.20
C ILE A 77 7.11 9.01 3.23
N GLN A 78 5.80 8.80 3.17
CA GLN A 78 4.85 9.41 4.08
C GLN A 78 4.58 8.50 5.27
N VAL A 79 4.91 8.94 6.48
CA VAL A 79 4.62 8.18 7.70
C VAL A 79 3.14 8.26 8.04
N THR A 80 2.55 7.12 8.37
CA THR A 80 1.15 7.01 8.80
C THR A 80 1.04 6.19 10.09
N THR A 81 0.13 6.59 10.97
CA THR A 81 -0.07 5.93 12.26
C THR A 81 -1.54 6.02 12.70
N THR A 82 -1.87 5.46 13.87
CA THR A 82 -3.22 5.62 14.43
C THR A 82 -3.50 7.06 14.84
N LYS A 83 -4.76 7.46 14.83
CA LYS A 83 -5.18 8.80 15.28
C LYS A 83 -4.67 9.12 16.69
N ASN A 84 -4.81 8.17 17.62
CA ASN A 84 -4.37 8.35 19.01
C ASN A 84 -2.84 8.60 19.11
N ILE A 85 -2.02 7.84 18.38
CA ILE A 85 -0.56 8.03 18.35
C ILE A 85 -0.22 9.38 17.72
N LYS A 86 -0.88 9.74 16.61
CA LYS A 86 -0.70 11.03 15.95
C LYS A 86 -0.96 12.19 16.92
N GLU A 87 -2.11 12.19 17.59
CA GLU A 87 -2.52 13.26 18.50
C GLU A 87 -1.62 13.35 19.76
N THR A 88 -1.12 12.22 20.25
CA THR A 88 -0.33 12.16 21.47
C THR A 88 1.15 12.48 21.27
N TYR A 89 1.77 11.97 20.19
CA TYR A 89 3.22 12.00 20.00
C TYR A 89 3.68 12.86 18.82
N TYR A 90 2.79 13.16 17.88
CA TYR A 90 3.11 13.84 16.63
C TYR A 90 2.11 14.96 16.29
N SER A 91 1.44 15.55 17.31
CA SER A 91 0.39 16.57 17.12
C SER A 91 0.82 17.71 16.19
N ASP A 92 2.02 18.21 16.39
CA ASP A 92 2.56 19.37 15.68
C ASP A 92 3.30 19.02 14.38
N ASN A 93 3.32 17.73 13.99
CA ASN A 93 4.00 17.27 12.80
C ASN A 93 3.01 16.92 11.66
N GLU A 94 2.77 17.86 10.77
CA GLU A 94 1.86 17.68 9.61
C GLU A 94 2.30 16.57 8.63
N ARG A 95 3.57 16.15 8.70
CA ARG A 95 4.12 15.10 7.84
C ARG A 95 3.78 13.69 8.34
N VAL A 96 3.19 13.55 9.51
CA VAL A 96 2.66 12.28 10.01
C VAL A 96 1.15 12.27 9.80
N LEU A 97 0.65 11.35 8.98
CA LEU A 97 -0.77 11.19 8.70
C LEU A 97 -1.40 10.13 9.60
N THR A 98 -2.73 10.07 9.60
CA THR A 98 -3.46 8.99 10.26
C THR A 98 -3.75 7.83 9.30
N PHE A 99 -4.07 6.65 9.82
CA PHE A 99 -4.51 5.52 8.99
C PHE A 99 -5.82 5.83 8.27
N GLU A 100 -6.71 6.61 8.88
CA GLU A 100 -7.93 7.07 8.24
C GLU A 100 -7.61 7.88 6.98
N LYS A 101 -6.63 8.79 7.07
CA LYS A 101 -6.18 9.59 5.92
C LYS A 101 -5.54 8.73 4.84
N LEU A 102 -4.77 7.70 5.22
CA LEU A 102 -4.23 6.72 4.27
C LEU A 102 -5.34 5.98 3.52
N VAL A 103 -6.40 5.58 4.24
CA VAL A 103 -7.58 4.93 3.62
C VAL A 103 -8.27 5.86 2.62
N GLU A 104 -8.47 7.14 2.97
CA GLU A 104 -9.01 8.15 2.04
C GLU A 104 -8.16 8.25 0.77
N ILE A 105 -6.83 8.31 0.90
CA ILE A 105 -5.90 8.35 -0.24
C ILE A 105 -6.03 7.09 -1.10
N CYS A 106 -6.14 5.90 -0.49
CA CYS A 106 -6.38 4.65 -1.21
C CYS A 106 -7.71 4.66 -1.96
N LEU A 107 -8.78 5.16 -1.35
CA LEU A 107 -10.11 5.23 -1.97
C LEU A 107 -10.13 6.22 -3.15
N ASP A 108 -9.49 7.38 -3.00
CA ASP A 108 -9.33 8.34 -4.08
C ASP A 108 -8.53 7.73 -5.24
N ASN A 109 -7.42 7.08 -4.94
CA ASN A 109 -6.61 6.37 -5.93
C ASN A 109 -7.42 5.30 -6.69
N VAL A 110 -8.22 4.49 -5.99
CA VAL A 110 -9.11 3.48 -6.61
C VAL A 110 -10.09 4.13 -7.58
N SER A 111 -10.55 5.35 -7.32
CA SER A 111 -11.48 6.06 -8.19
C SER A 111 -10.94 6.27 -9.60
N HIS A 112 -9.63 6.47 -9.76
CA HIS A 112 -8.96 6.64 -11.05
C HIS A 112 -8.97 5.37 -11.92
N TRP A 113 -9.18 4.20 -11.29
CA TRP A 113 -9.21 2.91 -11.98
C TRP A 113 -10.62 2.44 -12.35
N LYS A 114 -11.69 3.10 -11.88
CA LYS A 114 -13.08 2.68 -12.13
C LYS A 114 -13.44 2.59 -13.61
N ASN A 115 -12.87 3.49 -14.42
CA ASN A 115 -13.13 3.58 -15.86
C ASN A 115 -11.93 3.13 -16.70
N PHE A 116 -10.96 2.46 -16.08
CA PHE A 116 -9.78 1.98 -16.79
C PHE A 116 -10.15 0.74 -17.62
N ASN A 117 -9.88 0.80 -18.92
CA ASN A 117 -10.13 -0.30 -19.83
C ASN A 117 -8.91 -1.23 -19.87
N TYR A 118 -9.00 -2.34 -19.17
CA TYR A 118 -7.98 -3.38 -19.22
C TYR A 118 -8.04 -4.13 -20.56
N THR A 119 -6.88 -4.49 -21.11
CA THR A 119 -6.82 -5.39 -22.26
C THR A 119 -7.26 -6.80 -21.86
N VAL A 120 -7.55 -7.64 -22.85
CA VAL A 120 -7.90 -9.07 -22.63
C VAL A 120 -6.80 -9.77 -21.83
N GLU A 121 -5.54 -9.58 -22.23
CA GLU A 121 -4.37 -10.15 -21.55
C GLU A 121 -4.23 -9.66 -20.09
N GLN A 122 -4.48 -8.37 -19.85
CA GLN A 122 -4.47 -7.82 -18.49
C GLN A 122 -5.59 -8.40 -17.62
N ASN A 123 -6.77 -8.61 -18.18
CA ASN A 123 -7.89 -9.27 -17.49
C ASN A 123 -7.55 -10.74 -17.15
N GLU A 124 -6.94 -11.47 -18.06
CA GLU A 124 -6.48 -12.84 -17.79
C GLU A 124 -5.44 -12.89 -16.68
N GLN A 125 -4.45 -11.99 -16.69
CA GLN A 125 -3.47 -11.86 -15.62
C GLN A 125 -4.12 -11.51 -14.28
N MET A 126 -5.13 -10.63 -14.28
CA MET A 126 -5.88 -10.26 -13.06
C MET A 126 -6.63 -11.47 -12.49
N ILE A 127 -7.30 -12.25 -13.34
CA ILE A 127 -8.01 -13.47 -12.93
C ILE A 127 -7.03 -14.45 -12.28
N GLU A 128 -5.87 -14.67 -12.90
CA GLU A 128 -4.83 -15.55 -12.34
C GLU A 128 -4.33 -15.06 -10.97
N LEU A 129 -4.04 -13.76 -10.84
CA LEU A 129 -3.57 -13.16 -9.58
C LEU A 129 -4.63 -13.27 -8.47
N ILE A 130 -5.90 -12.98 -8.79
CA ILE A 130 -7.00 -13.07 -7.83
C ILE A 130 -7.23 -14.51 -7.39
N THR A 131 -7.22 -15.46 -8.31
CA THR A 131 -7.37 -16.89 -8.00
C THR A 131 -6.29 -17.36 -7.02
N LYS A 132 -5.03 -16.97 -7.25
CA LYS A 132 -3.93 -17.25 -6.31
C LYS A 132 -4.12 -16.61 -4.92
N GLN A 133 -4.76 -15.44 -4.85
CA GLN A 133 -5.05 -14.81 -3.56
C GLN A 133 -6.18 -15.54 -2.81
N ILE A 134 -7.22 -15.98 -3.50
CA ILE A 134 -8.30 -16.80 -2.91
C ILE A 134 -7.70 -18.08 -2.33
N GLU A 135 -6.90 -18.81 -3.10
CA GLU A 135 -6.23 -20.03 -2.64
C GLU A 135 -5.36 -19.79 -1.40
N LYS A 136 -4.61 -18.69 -1.38
CA LYS A 136 -3.72 -18.33 -0.25
C LYS A 136 -4.48 -17.97 1.02
N HIS A 137 -5.69 -17.42 0.90
CA HIS A 137 -6.47 -16.87 2.01
C HIS A 137 -7.77 -17.63 2.32
N GLN A 138 -7.86 -18.91 1.97
CA GLN A 138 -9.04 -19.77 2.17
C GLN A 138 -9.62 -19.77 3.59
N ASN A 139 -8.80 -19.44 4.61
CA ASN A 139 -9.24 -19.39 6.00
C ASN A 139 -9.69 -17.98 6.45
N HIS A 140 -9.73 -17.01 5.54
CA HIS A 140 -10.07 -15.63 5.82
C HIS A 140 -11.29 -15.20 5.01
N LYS A 141 -12.48 -15.55 5.52
CA LYS A 141 -13.77 -15.35 4.85
C LYS A 141 -13.95 -13.97 4.22
N PHE A 142 -13.60 -12.90 4.94
CA PHE A 142 -13.69 -11.52 4.43
C PHE A 142 -12.82 -11.29 3.19
N VAL A 143 -11.61 -11.84 3.18
CA VAL A 143 -10.67 -11.71 2.04
C VAL A 143 -11.15 -12.52 0.85
N GLU A 144 -11.67 -13.72 1.09
CA GLU A 144 -12.25 -14.59 0.07
C GLU A 144 -13.47 -13.93 -0.59
N GLU A 145 -14.42 -13.44 0.20
CA GLU A 145 -15.61 -12.72 -0.30
C GLU A 145 -15.24 -11.50 -1.17
N TYR A 146 -14.25 -10.71 -0.74
CA TYR A 146 -13.75 -9.56 -1.50
C TYR A 146 -13.20 -9.95 -2.87
N TYR A 147 -12.37 -11.00 -2.93
CA TYR A 147 -11.79 -11.43 -4.19
C TYR A 147 -12.80 -12.14 -5.10
N ASP A 148 -13.75 -12.88 -4.56
CA ASP A 148 -14.85 -13.48 -5.31
C ASP A 148 -15.73 -12.41 -5.98
N GLU A 149 -16.06 -11.34 -5.27
CA GLU A 149 -16.80 -10.21 -5.83
C GLU A 149 -16.01 -9.54 -6.96
N ARG A 150 -14.71 -9.34 -6.77
CA ARG A 150 -13.84 -8.77 -7.78
C ARG A 150 -13.76 -9.64 -9.04
N LEU A 151 -13.67 -10.97 -8.89
CA LEU A 151 -13.71 -11.93 -10.02
C LEU A 151 -15.01 -11.86 -10.82
N LYS A 152 -16.16 -11.76 -10.13
CA LYS A 152 -17.47 -11.62 -10.78
C LYS A 152 -17.57 -10.34 -11.62
N ASN A 153 -16.91 -9.27 -11.20
CA ASN A 153 -16.92 -7.99 -11.91
C ASN A 153 -16.02 -7.99 -13.16
N ILE A 154 -14.93 -8.77 -13.16
CA ILE A 154 -14.03 -8.89 -14.33
C ILE A 154 -14.62 -9.78 -15.42
N LYS A 155 -15.42 -10.78 -15.03
CA LYS A 155 -16.03 -11.74 -15.97
C LYS A 155 -17.31 -11.24 -16.63
N LYS A 156 -17.79 -10.06 -16.28
CA LYS A 156 -18.90 -9.38 -16.96
C LYS A 156 -18.41 -8.51 -18.11
#